data_fe0596ee583547b5ab4d467e26d3be71
#
_entry.id   fe0596ee583547b5ab4d467e26d3be71
#
_cell.length_a   1.000
_cell.length_b   1.000
_cell.length_c   1.000
_cell.angle_alpha   90.00
_cell.angle_beta   90.00
_cell.angle_gamma   90.00
#
_symmetry.space_group_name_H-M   'P 1'
#
loop_
_entity.id
_entity.type
_entity.pdbx_description
1 polymer ?
#
loop_
_entity_poly.entity_id
_entity_poly.type
_entity_poly.pdbx_seq_one_letter_code
_entity_poly.pdbx_strand_id
1 'polypeptide(L)'
;YSLVPTYDQLFDGSHEANAESIFEANGNGGNVWAWGTFMFVGNDWKKFNTPSNDVVKSFDDEGDVIRKQSSVTFDNVGWADNYWPSSHYPFMNKMRLTDGNQNFYVARYADLLLIRAEAKVNLGDYTGAAALVNQVRTRVNLPDITISSKEDGINKILKERKLELAFEGQRWFDLKRTGKAVEI
;
A
#
# COMPACT_ATOMS: atom_id res chain seq x y z
N TYR A 1 8.10 -10.85 -14.59
CA TYR A 1 7.66 -9.70 -13.78
C TYR A 1 8.87 -9.03 -13.15
N SER A 2 8.77 -7.71 -12.93
CA SER A 2 9.80 -6.91 -12.25
C SER A 2 9.15 -5.72 -11.56
N LEU A 3 9.82 -5.18 -10.54
CA LEU A 3 9.37 -3.92 -9.92
C LEU A 3 9.44 -2.78 -10.94
N VAL A 4 8.39 -1.96 -10.98
CA VAL A 4 8.39 -0.70 -11.74
C VAL A 4 9.32 0.28 -11.02
N PRO A 5 10.30 0.89 -11.70
CA PRO A 5 11.31 1.73 -11.05
C PRO A 5 10.73 2.95 -10.33
N THR A 6 9.72 3.57 -10.91
CA THR A 6 9.04 4.73 -10.34
C THR A 6 7.74 4.30 -9.67
N TYR A 7 7.74 4.25 -8.33
CA TYR A 7 6.59 3.76 -7.55
C TYR A 7 5.26 4.43 -7.91
N ASP A 8 5.28 5.73 -8.16
CA ASP A 8 4.08 6.51 -8.47
C ASP A 8 3.37 6.08 -9.76
N GLN A 9 4.13 5.55 -10.74
CA GLN A 9 3.57 5.04 -12.00
C GLN A 9 2.63 3.85 -11.83
N LEU A 10 2.70 3.15 -10.69
CA LEU A 10 1.74 2.09 -10.38
C LEU A 10 0.30 2.61 -10.23
N PHE A 11 0.13 3.90 -9.88
CA PHE A 11 -1.15 4.44 -9.43
C PHE A 11 -1.61 5.69 -10.19
N ASP A 12 -0.88 6.12 -11.19
CA ASP A 12 -1.17 7.36 -11.93
C ASP A 12 -2.30 7.21 -12.98
N GLY A 13 -2.79 6.00 -13.22
CA GLY A 13 -3.83 5.69 -14.20
C GLY A 13 -3.36 5.73 -15.66
N SER A 14 -2.03 5.89 -15.90
CA SER A 14 -1.44 5.98 -17.25
C SER A 14 -0.54 4.81 -17.60
N HIS A 15 -0.09 4.04 -16.59
CA HIS A 15 0.88 2.95 -16.74
C HIS A 15 0.29 1.59 -16.30
N GLU A 16 -0.93 1.30 -16.75
CA GLU A 16 -1.60 0.03 -16.48
C GLU A 16 -0.96 -1.14 -17.22
N ALA A 17 -1.25 -2.38 -16.80
CA ALA A 17 -0.70 -3.61 -17.38
C ALA A 17 0.84 -3.58 -17.47
N ASN A 18 1.50 -2.96 -16.51
CA ASN A 18 2.96 -2.79 -16.47
C ASN A 18 3.71 -4.06 -16.03
N ALA A 19 5.04 -3.99 -15.98
CA ALA A 19 5.89 -5.14 -15.66
C ALA A 19 5.69 -5.71 -14.25
N GLU A 20 5.09 -4.94 -13.33
CA GLU A 20 4.79 -5.37 -11.97
C GLU A 20 3.41 -6.02 -11.85
N SER A 21 2.49 -5.76 -12.76
CA SER A 21 1.13 -6.29 -12.73
C SER A 21 1.11 -7.80 -13.00
N ILE A 22 0.62 -8.57 -12.04
CA ILE A 22 0.37 -10.02 -12.20
C ILE A 22 -1.10 -10.25 -12.51
N PHE A 23 -1.99 -9.55 -11.80
CA PHE A 23 -3.42 -9.60 -12.03
C PHE A 23 -4.05 -8.26 -11.66
N GLU A 24 -4.76 -7.67 -12.62
CA GLU A 24 -5.53 -6.44 -12.46
C GLU A 24 -7.01 -6.69 -12.72
N ALA A 25 -7.85 -6.01 -11.96
CA ALA A 25 -9.26 -5.84 -12.30
C ALA A 25 -9.39 -4.56 -13.15
N ASN A 26 -9.84 -4.71 -14.40
CA ASN A 26 -9.88 -3.61 -15.34
C ASN A 26 -10.99 -2.61 -14.98
N GLY A 27 -10.64 -1.36 -14.82
CA GLY A 27 -11.55 -0.22 -14.82
C GLY A 27 -12.03 0.05 -16.25
N ASN A 28 -13.33 0.10 -16.44
CA ASN A 28 -13.94 0.33 -17.76
C ASN A 28 -14.95 1.49 -17.78
N GLY A 29 -14.91 2.35 -16.75
CA GLY A 29 -15.83 3.49 -16.61
C GLY A 29 -17.32 3.10 -16.44
N GLY A 30 -17.63 1.83 -16.30
CA GLY A 30 -18.98 1.35 -16.07
C GLY A 30 -19.56 1.79 -14.71
N ASN A 31 -20.88 1.92 -14.62
CA ASN A 31 -21.58 2.43 -13.42
C ASN A 31 -21.16 1.76 -12.11
N VAL A 32 -20.85 0.47 -12.12
CA VAL A 32 -20.45 -0.27 -10.91
C VAL A 32 -19.06 0.16 -10.44
N TRP A 33 -18.09 0.28 -11.35
CA TRP A 33 -16.75 0.76 -11.04
C TRP A 33 -16.73 2.23 -10.64
N ALA A 34 -17.42 3.09 -11.40
CA ALA A 34 -17.54 4.50 -11.09
C ALA A 34 -18.16 4.72 -9.70
N TRP A 35 -19.17 3.93 -9.34
CA TRP A 35 -19.79 3.98 -8.02
C TRP A 35 -18.83 3.53 -6.90
N GLY A 36 -18.10 2.44 -7.12
CA GLY A 36 -17.08 1.96 -6.17
C GLY A 36 -15.97 2.97 -5.96
N THR A 37 -15.42 3.56 -7.02
CA THR A 37 -14.39 4.59 -6.92
C THR A 37 -14.91 5.85 -6.26
N PHE A 38 -16.11 6.32 -6.60
CA PHE A 38 -16.76 7.48 -5.99
C PHE A 38 -16.85 7.36 -4.46
N MET A 39 -17.08 6.17 -3.92
CA MET A 39 -17.21 5.92 -2.49
C MET A 39 -15.89 6.09 -1.72
N PHE A 40 -14.75 5.88 -2.37
CA PHE A 40 -13.43 5.81 -1.70
C PHE A 40 -12.39 6.78 -2.25
N VAL A 41 -12.57 7.29 -3.46
CA VAL A 41 -11.58 8.07 -4.20
C VAL A 41 -12.02 9.53 -4.35
N GLY A 42 -11.03 10.44 -4.43
CA GLY A 42 -11.27 11.87 -4.53
C GLY A 42 -11.47 12.56 -3.17
N ASN A 43 -11.64 13.87 -3.19
CA ASN A 43 -11.70 14.74 -2.01
C ASN A 43 -12.93 15.66 -1.99
N ASP A 44 -13.91 15.40 -2.84
CA ASP A 44 -15.13 16.20 -3.04
C ASP A 44 -16.15 16.06 -1.89
N TRP A 45 -16.02 15.00 -1.09
CA TRP A 45 -16.82 14.75 0.11
C TRP A 45 -16.07 13.79 1.06
N LYS A 46 -16.56 13.62 2.30
CA LYS A 46 -15.99 12.70 3.29
C LYS A 46 -16.23 11.25 2.86
N LYS A 47 -15.19 10.59 2.37
CA LYS A 47 -15.27 9.22 1.86
C LYS A 47 -15.55 8.20 2.96
N PHE A 48 -16.05 7.02 2.60
CA PHE A 48 -16.36 5.95 3.56
C PHE A 48 -15.13 5.38 4.28
N ASN A 49 -13.98 5.44 3.64
CA ASN A 49 -12.72 5.01 4.24
C ASN A 49 -11.61 6.00 3.88
N THR A 50 -11.05 6.62 4.90
CA THR A 50 -9.93 7.56 4.76
C THR A 50 -8.69 7.02 5.46
N PRO A 51 -7.49 7.46 5.08
CA PRO A 51 -6.25 7.04 5.73
C PRO A 51 -6.28 7.25 7.24
N SER A 52 -5.93 6.22 8.00
CA SER A 52 -5.84 6.32 9.46
C SER A 52 -4.56 7.05 9.87
N ASN A 53 -4.57 7.63 11.09
CA ASN A 53 -3.37 8.19 11.72
C ASN A 53 -2.23 7.17 11.77
N ASP A 54 -2.53 5.89 12.01
CA ASP A 54 -1.55 4.82 12.11
C ASP A 54 -0.81 4.57 10.79
N VAL A 55 -1.50 4.55 9.64
CA VAL A 55 -0.81 4.34 8.36
C VAL A 55 0.02 5.56 7.97
N VAL A 56 -0.50 6.77 8.17
CA VAL A 56 0.24 8.00 7.86
C VAL A 56 1.48 8.11 8.73
N LYS A 57 1.33 7.91 10.04
CA LYS A 57 2.45 7.89 10.99
C LYS A 57 3.48 6.80 10.65
N SER A 58 3.05 5.64 10.17
CA SER A 58 3.98 4.57 9.79
C SER A 58 4.89 4.94 8.61
N PHE A 59 4.40 5.71 7.65
CA PHE A 59 5.25 6.28 6.59
C PHE A 59 6.25 7.29 7.15
N ASP A 60 5.81 8.15 8.06
CA ASP A 60 6.67 9.19 8.67
C ASP A 60 7.76 8.56 9.55
N ASP A 61 7.40 7.59 10.38
CA ASP A 61 8.35 6.88 11.26
C ASP A 61 9.42 6.10 10.46
N GLU A 62 9.09 5.68 9.22
CA GLU A 62 10.03 5.01 8.33
C GLU A 62 10.85 5.98 7.48
N GLY A 63 10.45 7.25 7.41
CA GLY A 63 11.00 8.22 6.46
C GLY A 63 10.62 7.94 5.00
N ASP A 64 9.50 7.25 4.79
CA ASP A 64 9.04 6.78 3.47
C ASP A 64 8.25 7.86 2.73
N VAL A 65 8.95 8.84 2.24
CA VAL A 65 8.36 9.98 1.54
C VAL A 65 7.72 9.56 0.21
N ILE A 66 8.38 8.67 -0.54
CA ILE A 66 7.93 8.28 -1.89
C ILE A 66 6.58 7.57 -1.83
N ARG A 67 6.46 6.52 -1.00
CA ARG A 67 5.19 5.80 -0.89
C ARG A 67 4.11 6.64 -0.23
N LYS A 68 4.46 7.47 0.76
CA LYS A 68 3.50 8.37 1.39
C LYS A 68 2.86 9.30 0.35
N GLN A 69 3.64 10.00 -0.46
CA GLN A 69 3.16 10.92 -1.47
C GLN A 69 2.29 10.24 -2.54
N SER A 70 2.67 9.02 -2.95
CA SER A 70 1.89 8.26 -3.93
C SER A 70 0.61 7.65 -3.36
N SER A 71 0.55 7.44 -2.04
CA SER A 71 -0.55 6.70 -1.39
C SER A 71 -1.56 7.59 -0.70
N VAL A 72 -1.15 8.78 -0.24
CA VAL A 72 -1.98 9.70 0.55
C VAL A 72 -1.83 11.12 0.02
N THR A 73 -2.96 11.76 -0.23
CA THR A 73 -3.02 13.20 -0.46
C THR A 73 -3.74 13.88 0.70
N PHE A 74 -3.47 15.17 0.92
CA PHE A 74 -4.11 15.95 1.96
C PHE A 74 -4.78 17.17 1.34
N ASP A 75 -5.95 17.55 1.88
CA ASP A 75 -6.67 18.70 1.40
C ASP A 75 -7.30 19.48 2.55
N ASN A 76 -7.69 20.72 2.24
CA ASN A 76 -8.48 21.56 3.11
C ASN A 76 -9.97 21.37 2.77
N VAL A 77 -10.73 20.87 3.71
CA VAL A 77 -12.13 20.48 3.52
C VAL A 77 -13.08 21.20 4.47
N GLY A 78 -14.35 21.24 4.13
CA GLY A 78 -15.39 21.89 4.94
C GLY A 78 -15.87 21.06 6.15
N TRP A 79 -15.28 19.90 6.43
CA TRP A 79 -15.63 19.01 7.53
C TRP A 79 -14.40 18.61 8.34
N ALA A 80 -14.62 18.06 9.54
CA ALA A 80 -13.59 17.48 10.39
C ALA A 80 -14.18 16.27 11.14
N ASP A 81 -13.30 15.47 11.71
CA ASP A 81 -13.66 14.44 12.69
C ASP A 81 -12.66 14.45 13.86
N ASN A 82 -12.78 13.48 14.76
CA ASN A 82 -11.91 13.39 15.94
C ASN A 82 -10.48 12.95 15.61
N TYR A 83 -10.21 12.54 14.38
CA TYR A 83 -8.92 11.97 13.95
C TYR A 83 -8.09 12.96 13.13
N TRP A 84 -8.74 13.79 12.30
CA TRP A 84 -8.07 14.69 11.36
C TRP A 84 -8.69 16.10 11.37
N PRO A 85 -7.84 17.16 11.39
CA PRO A 85 -8.33 18.53 11.24
C PRO A 85 -8.80 18.79 9.80
N SER A 86 -9.76 19.68 9.63
CA SER A 86 -10.28 20.08 8.33
C SER A 86 -9.23 20.72 7.40
N SER A 87 -8.20 21.35 7.99
CA SER A 87 -7.12 21.99 7.24
C SER A 87 -6.07 21.01 6.68
N HIS A 88 -6.14 19.75 7.03
CA HIS A 88 -5.17 18.73 6.61
C HIS A 88 -5.80 17.33 6.64
N TYR A 89 -6.89 17.17 5.88
CA TYR A 89 -7.66 15.94 5.86
C TYR A 89 -7.09 14.97 4.82
N PRO A 90 -6.79 13.69 5.17
CA PRO A 90 -6.15 12.75 4.26
C PRO A 90 -7.16 12.02 3.36
N PHE A 91 -6.73 11.76 2.14
CA PHE A 91 -7.45 10.95 1.16
C PHE A 91 -6.51 9.91 0.54
N MET A 92 -7.08 8.77 0.15
CA MET A 92 -6.35 7.75 -0.60
C MET A 92 -5.95 8.28 -1.98
N ASN A 93 -4.70 8.05 -2.39
CA ASN A 93 -4.14 8.53 -3.65
C ASN A 93 -3.64 7.41 -4.58
N LYS A 94 -3.88 6.14 -4.26
CA LYS A 94 -3.51 4.99 -5.12
C LYS A 94 -4.52 4.73 -6.25
N MET A 95 -5.71 5.26 -6.15
CA MET A 95 -6.65 5.37 -7.27
C MET A 95 -6.95 6.85 -7.46
N ARG A 96 -6.74 7.37 -8.67
CA ARG A 96 -6.83 8.81 -8.95
C ARG A 96 -7.92 9.15 -9.94
N LEU A 97 -8.34 8.19 -10.77
CA LEU A 97 -9.41 8.39 -11.73
C LEU A 97 -10.75 8.08 -11.05
N THR A 98 -11.54 9.12 -10.80
CA THR A 98 -12.85 9.03 -10.14
C THR A 98 -13.96 8.54 -11.08
N ASP A 99 -13.67 8.43 -12.37
CA ASP A 99 -14.60 7.97 -13.42
C ASP A 99 -14.66 6.43 -13.55
N GLY A 100 -13.87 5.69 -12.77
CA GLY A 100 -13.82 4.24 -12.78
C GLY A 100 -13.00 3.62 -13.92
N ASN A 101 -12.19 4.41 -14.61
CA ASN A 101 -11.35 3.90 -15.71
C ASN A 101 -9.99 3.35 -15.24
N GLN A 102 -9.59 3.60 -14.00
CA GLN A 102 -8.33 3.08 -13.48
C GLN A 102 -8.45 1.62 -13.06
N ASN A 103 -7.47 0.80 -13.48
CA ASN A 103 -7.35 -0.58 -13.04
C ASN A 103 -6.99 -0.68 -11.56
N PHE A 104 -7.43 -1.78 -10.93
CA PHE A 104 -7.09 -2.09 -9.55
C PHE A 104 -6.20 -3.34 -9.50
N TYR A 105 -5.05 -3.25 -8.83
CA TYR A 105 -4.16 -4.39 -8.61
C TYR A 105 -4.79 -5.38 -7.62
N VAL A 106 -5.02 -6.61 -8.08
CA VAL A 106 -5.38 -7.75 -7.24
C VAL A 106 -4.12 -8.47 -6.76
N ALA A 107 -3.12 -8.58 -7.64
CA ALA A 107 -1.80 -9.12 -7.33
C ALA A 107 -0.72 -8.41 -8.15
N ARG A 108 0.38 -8.04 -7.50
CA ARG A 108 1.55 -7.44 -8.16
C ARG A 108 2.86 -8.00 -7.62
N TYR A 109 3.94 -7.79 -8.37
CA TYR A 109 5.21 -8.44 -8.12
C TYR A 109 5.81 -8.10 -6.74
N ALA A 110 5.61 -6.90 -6.21
CA ALA A 110 6.06 -6.55 -4.85
C ALA A 110 5.37 -7.42 -3.78
N ASP A 111 4.06 -7.70 -3.92
CA ASP A 111 3.36 -8.62 -3.02
C ASP A 111 3.96 -10.02 -3.08
N LEU A 112 4.24 -10.53 -4.29
CA LEU A 112 4.90 -11.83 -4.47
C LEU A 112 6.29 -11.89 -3.82
N LEU A 113 7.09 -10.81 -3.93
CA LEU A 113 8.39 -10.73 -3.26
C LEU A 113 8.25 -10.82 -1.73
N LEU A 114 7.28 -10.13 -1.16
CA LEU A 114 7.05 -10.12 0.29
C LEU A 114 6.45 -11.43 0.80
N ILE A 115 5.58 -12.10 0.03
CA ILE A 115 5.12 -13.47 0.32
C ILE A 115 6.30 -14.45 0.30
N ARG A 116 7.16 -14.35 -0.71
CA ARG A 116 8.36 -15.19 -0.81
C ARG A 116 9.33 -14.93 0.34
N ALA A 117 9.49 -13.67 0.77
CA ALA A 117 10.31 -13.32 1.92
C ALA A 117 9.78 -13.98 3.21
N GLU A 118 8.46 -13.97 3.42
CA GLU A 118 7.83 -14.62 4.56
C GLU A 118 8.03 -16.14 4.54
N ALA A 119 7.90 -16.77 3.37
CA ALA A 119 8.19 -18.19 3.21
C ALA A 119 9.65 -18.51 3.59
N LYS A 120 10.62 -17.70 3.16
CA LYS A 120 12.04 -17.84 3.52
C LYS A 120 12.28 -17.70 5.02
N VAL A 121 11.64 -16.74 5.68
CA VAL A 121 11.69 -16.61 7.16
C VAL A 121 11.21 -17.89 7.83
N ASN A 122 10.11 -18.46 7.36
CA ASN A 122 9.58 -19.71 7.92
C ASN A 122 10.49 -20.92 7.71
N LEU A 123 11.34 -20.90 6.69
CA LEU A 123 12.36 -21.90 6.38
C LEU A 123 13.71 -21.63 7.05
N GLY A 124 13.86 -20.52 7.80
CA GLY A 124 15.10 -20.10 8.46
C GLY A 124 16.11 -19.39 7.55
N ASP A 125 15.77 -19.11 6.29
CA ASP A 125 16.62 -18.34 5.37
C ASP A 125 16.41 -16.83 5.57
N TYR A 126 16.92 -16.30 6.67
CA TYR A 126 16.75 -14.90 7.05
C TYR A 126 17.47 -13.93 6.12
N THR A 127 18.67 -14.31 5.64
CA THR A 127 19.45 -13.51 4.69
C THR A 127 18.70 -13.41 3.34
N GLY A 128 18.22 -14.52 2.82
CA GLY A 128 17.47 -14.53 1.58
C GLY A 128 16.11 -13.81 1.70
N ALA A 129 15.49 -13.82 2.88
CA ALA A 129 14.27 -13.06 3.16
C ALA A 129 14.55 -11.55 3.14
N ALA A 130 15.59 -11.11 3.85
CA ALA A 130 16.01 -9.70 3.89
C ALA A 130 16.32 -9.17 2.48
N ALA A 131 17.01 -9.95 1.65
CA ALA A 131 17.34 -9.57 0.28
C ALA A 131 16.09 -9.31 -0.59
N LEU A 132 14.99 -10.04 -0.37
CA LEU A 132 13.73 -9.81 -1.09
C LEU A 132 13.01 -8.55 -0.60
N VAL A 133 12.97 -8.32 0.70
CA VAL A 133 12.41 -7.09 1.29
C VAL A 133 13.19 -5.87 0.82
N ASN A 134 14.52 -5.96 0.80
CA ASN A 134 15.39 -4.87 0.40
C ASN A 134 15.23 -4.47 -1.07
N GLN A 135 14.82 -5.36 -1.97
CA GLN A 135 14.45 -4.98 -3.34
C GLN A 135 13.26 -3.99 -3.34
N VAL A 136 12.24 -4.23 -2.51
CA VAL A 136 11.08 -3.34 -2.38
C VAL A 136 11.50 -2.00 -1.77
N ARG A 137 12.36 -2.03 -0.75
CA ARG A 137 12.86 -0.84 -0.03
C ARG A 137 13.76 0.04 -0.90
N THR A 138 14.68 -0.58 -1.65
CA THR A 138 15.61 0.13 -2.55
C THR A 138 14.87 0.95 -3.59
N ARG A 139 13.76 0.45 -4.14
CA ARG A 139 12.92 1.18 -5.12
C ARG A 139 12.45 2.53 -4.59
N VAL A 140 12.23 2.66 -3.28
CA VAL A 140 11.72 3.87 -2.62
C VAL A 140 12.79 4.57 -1.77
N ASN A 141 14.06 4.28 -2.04
CA ASN A 141 15.23 4.89 -1.38
C ASN A 141 15.27 4.68 0.15
N LEU A 142 14.68 3.60 0.65
CA LEU A 142 14.80 3.24 2.07
C LEU A 142 16.06 2.40 2.31
N PRO A 143 16.67 2.52 3.50
CA PRO A 143 17.85 1.73 3.84
C PRO A 143 17.50 0.24 3.95
N ASP A 144 18.49 -0.60 3.66
CA ASP A 144 18.41 -2.04 3.80
C ASP A 144 18.13 -2.47 5.24
N ILE A 145 17.38 -3.54 5.41
CA ILE A 145 17.16 -4.20 6.69
C ILE A 145 17.91 -5.53 6.75
N THR A 146 18.16 -5.98 7.97
CA THR A 146 18.60 -7.36 8.28
C THR A 146 17.48 -8.07 9.03
N ILE A 147 17.47 -9.39 9.01
CA ILE A 147 16.53 -10.24 9.76
C ILE A 147 17.35 -11.16 10.65
N SER A 148 17.08 -11.14 11.97
CA SER A 148 17.86 -11.86 12.98
C SER A 148 17.17 -13.10 13.54
N SER A 149 15.84 -13.17 13.42
CA SER A 149 15.03 -14.29 13.90
C SER A 149 13.74 -14.42 13.09
N LYS A 150 13.01 -15.51 13.31
CA LYS A 150 11.69 -15.70 12.70
C LYS A 150 10.71 -14.60 13.09
N GLU A 151 10.65 -14.27 14.37
CA GLU A 151 9.74 -13.23 14.88
C GLU A 151 10.10 -11.85 14.32
N ASP A 152 11.38 -11.49 14.35
CA ASP A 152 11.89 -10.24 13.76
C ASP A 152 11.54 -10.16 12.26
N GLY A 153 11.75 -11.26 11.53
CA GLY A 153 11.43 -11.32 10.09
C GLY A 153 9.94 -11.14 9.80
N ILE A 154 9.07 -11.84 10.50
CA ILE A 154 7.62 -11.69 10.33
C ILE A 154 7.18 -10.24 10.63
N ASN A 155 7.67 -9.63 11.71
CA ASN A 155 7.32 -8.26 12.06
C ASN A 155 7.79 -7.25 11.01
N LYS A 156 9.03 -7.38 10.52
CA LYS A 156 9.58 -6.51 9.47
C LYS A 156 8.85 -6.65 8.14
N ILE A 157 8.52 -7.88 7.73
CA ILE A 157 7.75 -8.14 6.52
C ILE A 157 6.34 -7.59 6.64
N LEU A 158 5.65 -7.77 7.75
CA LEU A 158 4.32 -7.20 7.97
C LEU A 158 4.31 -5.67 7.97
N LYS A 159 5.39 -5.05 8.50
CA LYS A 159 5.57 -3.61 8.42
C LYS A 159 5.77 -3.15 6.97
N GLU A 160 6.64 -3.83 6.22
CA GLU A 160 6.88 -3.52 4.81
C GLU A 160 5.61 -3.71 3.97
N ARG A 161 4.86 -4.81 4.18
CA ARG A 161 3.57 -5.04 3.53
C ARG A 161 2.54 -3.95 3.84
N LYS A 162 2.50 -3.47 5.09
CA LYS A 162 1.62 -2.37 5.52
C LYS A 162 1.87 -1.09 4.71
N LEU A 163 3.13 -0.75 4.47
CA LEU A 163 3.52 0.45 3.72
C LEU A 163 3.39 0.24 2.21
N GLU A 164 3.90 -0.88 1.71
CA GLU A 164 3.92 -1.19 0.28
C GLU A 164 2.52 -1.38 -0.30
N LEU A 165 1.66 -2.11 0.41
CA LEU A 165 0.33 -2.52 -0.04
C LEU A 165 -0.80 -1.71 0.65
N ALA A 166 -0.48 -0.55 1.23
CA ALA A 166 -1.47 0.34 1.80
C ALA A 166 -2.59 0.62 0.79
N PHE A 167 -3.84 0.52 1.22
CA PHE A 167 -5.06 0.74 0.42
C PHE A 167 -5.33 -0.28 -0.72
N GLU A 168 -4.54 -1.37 -0.80
CA GLU A 168 -4.74 -2.44 -1.78
C GLU A 168 -5.53 -3.64 -1.22
N GLY A 169 -6.20 -3.48 -0.08
CA GLY A 169 -7.09 -4.49 0.51
C GLY A 169 -6.38 -5.63 1.26
N GLN A 170 -5.05 -5.62 1.37
CA GLN A 170 -4.26 -6.73 1.91
C GLN A 170 -4.18 -6.74 3.45
N ARG A 171 -4.22 -5.58 4.11
CA ARG A 171 -3.88 -5.43 5.53
C ARG A 171 -4.71 -6.29 6.48
N TRP A 172 -6.01 -6.37 6.28
CA TRP A 172 -6.89 -7.17 7.12
C TRP A 172 -6.54 -8.66 7.07
N PHE A 173 -6.26 -9.17 5.88
CA PHE A 173 -5.86 -10.57 5.69
C PHE A 173 -4.51 -10.86 6.34
N ASP A 174 -3.54 -9.95 6.21
CA ASP A 174 -2.23 -10.07 6.87
C ASP A 174 -2.37 -10.16 8.39
N LEU A 175 -3.14 -9.28 9.00
CA LEU A 175 -3.37 -9.26 10.45
C LEU A 175 -4.08 -10.53 10.92
N LYS A 176 -5.09 -10.97 10.18
CA LYS A 176 -5.88 -12.14 10.54
C LYS A 176 -5.08 -13.43 10.46
N ARG A 177 -4.34 -13.65 9.36
CA ARG A 177 -3.53 -14.86 9.17
C ARG A 177 -2.32 -14.98 10.12
N THR A 178 -1.83 -13.86 10.62
CA THR A 178 -0.70 -13.82 11.57
C THR A 178 -1.11 -13.71 13.02
N GLY A 179 -2.42 -13.71 13.31
CA GLY A 179 -2.96 -13.61 14.68
C GLY A 179 -2.86 -12.23 15.31
N LYS A 180 -2.45 -11.20 14.54
CA LYS A 180 -2.20 -9.84 15.03
C LYS A 180 -3.44 -8.91 14.99
N ALA A 181 -4.59 -9.41 14.57
CA ALA A 181 -5.82 -8.61 14.48
C ALA A 181 -6.36 -8.12 15.83
N VAL A 182 -5.95 -8.75 16.93
CA VAL A 182 -6.36 -8.38 18.30
C VAL A 182 -5.36 -7.43 19.01
N GLU A 183 -4.24 -7.11 18.35
CA GLU A 183 -3.19 -6.25 18.88
C GLU A 183 -3.36 -4.76 18.46
N ILE A 184 -4.46 -4.44 17.74
CA ILE A 184 -4.70 -3.13 17.13
C ILE A 184 -5.76 -2.37 17.91
#